data_83bca3b3de1bdac98696b6696ab9ae40
#
_entry.id   83bca3b3de1bdac98696b6696ab9ae40
#
_cell.length_a   1.000
_cell.length_b   1.000
_cell.length_c   1.000
_cell.angle_alpha   90.00
_cell.angle_beta   90.00
_cell.angle_gamma   90.00
#
_symmetry.space_group_name_H-M   'P 1'
#
loop_
_entity.id
_entity.type
_entity.pdbx_description
1 polymer ?
#
loop_
_entity_poly.entity_id
_entity_poly.type
_entity_poly.pdbx_seq_one_letter_code
_entity_poly.pdbx_strand_id
1 'polypeptide(L)'
;MKLYTNRRNPVLPPDWHMPDSEAHVMPDGKLYLYGSFDDGKHIYCSSRYHVVSTPDMEHWTIHDCSFDSSRISWAWDPASPRYPGIDWEHPSPFIQKMMREKPEAHPDLVKEEKPEEEQDLDSEGRKLHLLYAPDGIEKNGKYYLYFCMDDDREGVAVSDRPEGPFDGAVQLPCGGIDPAVFVDDDGQAY
;
A
#
# COMPACT_ATOMS: atom_id res chain seq x y z
N MET A 1 -4.22 10.61 16.37
CA MET A 1 -4.06 11.84 15.57
C MET A 1 -3.06 12.75 16.25
N LYS A 2 -2.01 13.17 15.56
CA LYS A 2 -0.96 14.07 16.06
C LYS A 2 -0.92 15.35 15.21
N LEU A 3 -0.87 16.50 15.84
CA LEU A 3 -0.78 17.80 15.16
C LEU A 3 0.63 18.38 15.32
N TYR A 4 1.15 18.99 14.28
CA TYR A 4 2.41 19.71 14.32
C TYR A 4 2.44 20.83 13.28
N THR A 5 3.37 21.77 13.44
CA THR A 5 3.55 22.92 12.53
C THR A 5 4.96 22.89 11.96
N ASN A 6 5.06 22.96 10.63
CA ASN A 6 6.33 23.04 9.93
C ASN A 6 6.16 23.65 8.53
N ARG A 7 7.02 24.59 8.18
CA ARG A 7 7.05 25.28 6.87
C ARG A 7 8.27 24.96 6.04
N ARG A 8 9.12 24.02 6.49
CA ARG A 8 10.43 23.76 5.87
C ARG A 8 10.60 22.28 5.62
N ASN A 9 11.44 21.93 4.66
CA ASN A 9 11.86 20.56 4.45
C ASN A 9 12.86 20.10 5.55
N PRO A 10 12.77 18.84 5.99
CA PRO A 10 11.68 17.91 5.69
C PRO A 10 10.34 18.37 6.28
N VAL A 11 9.26 18.15 5.55
CA VAL A 11 7.91 18.58 6.00
C VAL A 11 7.39 17.72 7.14
N LEU A 12 7.77 16.44 7.19
CA LEU A 12 7.45 15.54 8.29
C LEU A 12 8.45 15.68 9.44
N PRO A 13 8.07 15.34 10.69
CA PRO A 13 9.01 15.28 11.81
C PRO A 13 10.17 14.33 11.49
N PRO A 14 11.40 14.59 11.99
CA PRO A 14 12.58 13.78 11.68
C PRO A 14 12.52 12.31 12.09
N ASP A 15 11.63 11.98 13.04
CA ASP A 15 11.33 10.63 13.52
C ASP A 15 10.15 9.97 12.81
N TRP A 16 9.63 10.61 11.76
CA TRP A 16 8.48 10.13 10.99
C TRP A 16 8.88 9.90 9.53
N HIS A 17 9.16 8.66 9.22
CA HIS A 17 9.63 8.26 7.89
C HIS A 17 8.48 7.68 7.08
N MET A 18 8.09 8.38 6.03
CA MET A 18 6.97 8.03 5.17
C MET A 18 7.42 8.18 3.70
N PRO A 19 8.26 7.24 3.21
CA PRO A 19 8.73 7.26 1.83
C PRO A 19 7.62 6.92 0.84
N ASP A 20 7.92 7.08 -0.45
CA ASP A 20 7.07 6.70 -1.58
C ASP A 20 5.66 7.29 -1.49
N SER A 21 5.58 8.54 -0.98
CA SER A 21 4.28 9.16 -0.73
C SER A 21 3.71 9.78 -1.98
N GLU A 22 2.46 9.41 -2.31
CA GLU A 22 1.62 10.09 -3.29
C GLU A 22 0.79 11.19 -2.61
N ALA A 23 0.62 12.30 -3.33
CA ALA A 23 0.04 13.53 -2.79
C ALA A 23 -1.21 13.96 -3.58
N HIS A 24 -2.37 13.98 -2.94
CA HIS A 24 -3.63 14.34 -3.57
C HIS A 24 -4.37 15.43 -2.81
N VAL A 25 -4.91 16.41 -3.54
CA VAL A 25 -5.86 17.36 -2.98
C VAL A 25 -7.25 16.73 -3.04
N MET A 26 -7.85 16.51 -1.88
CA MET A 26 -9.17 15.90 -1.77
C MET A 26 -10.30 16.95 -1.82
N PRO A 27 -11.57 16.55 -2.01
CA PRO A 27 -12.70 17.47 -2.15
C PRO A 27 -12.90 18.46 -0.98
N ASP A 28 -12.35 18.16 0.20
CA ASP A 28 -12.36 19.09 1.35
C ASP A 28 -11.31 20.20 1.24
N GLY A 29 -10.54 20.23 0.14
CA GLY A 29 -9.53 21.24 -0.16
C GLY A 29 -8.19 21.05 0.54
N LYS A 30 -8.02 19.97 1.29
CA LYS A 30 -6.73 19.65 1.92
C LYS A 30 -5.89 18.74 1.04
N LEU A 31 -4.58 18.87 1.18
CA LEU A 31 -3.61 17.92 0.65
C LEU A 31 -3.49 16.73 1.59
N TYR A 32 -3.52 15.53 1.03
CA TYR A 32 -3.30 14.27 1.72
C TYR A 32 -2.08 13.56 1.14
N LEU A 33 -1.25 13.01 2.01
CA LEU A 33 -0.10 12.18 1.66
C LEU A 33 -0.41 10.74 2.05
N TYR A 34 -0.33 9.85 1.08
CA TYR A 34 -0.43 8.40 1.23
C TYR A 34 0.95 7.82 0.96
N GLY A 35 1.52 7.10 1.90
CA GLY A 35 2.88 6.55 1.75
C GLY A 35 3.09 5.34 2.63
N SER A 36 4.12 4.58 2.33
CA SER A 36 4.61 3.53 3.23
C SER A 36 5.10 4.15 4.54
N PHE A 37 5.29 3.33 5.54
CA PHE A 37 5.75 3.80 6.85
C PHE A 37 6.90 2.94 7.36
N ASP A 38 8.07 3.55 7.50
CA ASP A 38 9.25 2.91 8.07
C ASP A 38 9.21 3.04 9.59
N ASP A 39 8.91 1.95 10.28
CA ASP A 39 8.74 1.95 11.73
C ASP A 39 10.07 1.71 12.50
N GLY A 40 11.16 1.48 11.78
CA GLY A 40 12.49 1.23 12.33
C GLY A 40 12.70 -0.18 12.91
N LYS A 41 11.70 -1.06 12.84
CA LYS A 41 11.82 -2.47 13.21
C LYS A 41 12.20 -3.35 12.03
N HIS A 42 11.69 -3.00 10.86
CA HIS A 42 11.95 -3.68 9.60
C HIS A 42 13.05 -2.94 8.83
N ILE A 43 13.63 -3.55 7.82
CA ILE A 43 14.60 -2.91 6.93
C ILE A 43 13.98 -1.69 6.26
N TYR A 44 12.72 -1.80 5.85
CA TYR A 44 11.85 -0.76 5.29
C TYR A 44 10.39 -1.16 5.43
N CYS A 45 9.48 -0.18 5.38
CA CYS A 45 8.04 -0.35 5.50
C CYS A 45 7.58 -0.89 6.86
N SER A 46 6.31 -1.13 6.99
CA SER A 46 5.67 -1.75 8.15
C SER A 46 4.36 -2.42 7.74
N SER A 47 3.69 -3.08 8.68
CA SER A 47 2.39 -3.71 8.45
C SER A 47 1.21 -2.73 8.38
N ARG A 48 1.47 -1.41 8.42
CA ARG A 48 0.41 -0.39 8.48
C ARG A 48 0.74 0.86 7.68
N TYR A 49 -0.31 1.56 7.25
CA TYR A 49 -0.20 2.91 6.72
C TYR A 49 -0.71 3.94 7.71
N HIS A 50 -0.11 5.11 7.61
CA HIS A 50 -0.58 6.34 8.18
C HIS A 50 -0.86 7.32 7.04
N VAL A 51 -1.82 8.22 7.24
CA VAL A 51 -2.08 9.29 6.29
C VAL A 51 -1.70 10.61 6.95
N VAL A 52 -1.11 11.51 6.18
CA VAL A 52 -0.80 12.85 6.66
C VAL A 52 -1.59 13.84 5.84
N SER A 53 -2.17 14.86 6.48
CA SER A 53 -2.93 15.90 5.79
C SER A 53 -2.53 17.29 6.20
N THR A 54 -2.75 18.26 5.30
CA THR A 54 -2.52 19.67 5.57
C THR A 54 -3.49 20.55 4.77
N PRO A 55 -4.03 21.63 5.36
CA PRO A 55 -4.83 22.62 4.64
C PRO A 55 -3.98 23.67 3.92
N ASP A 56 -2.69 23.83 4.28
CA ASP A 56 -1.89 24.99 3.90
C ASP A 56 -0.38 24.72 3.79
N MET A 57 0.04 23.45 3.87
CA MET A 57 1.45 23.00 3.89
C MET A 57 2.28 23.58 5.05
N GLU A 58 1.61 24.05 6.09
CA GLU A 58 2.21 24.54 7.32
C GLU A 58 1.69 23.79 8.55
N HIS A 59 0.36 23.63 8.63
CA HIS A 59 -0.30 22.91 9.72
C HIS A 59 -0.60 21.49 9.28
N TRP A 60 0.04 20.54 9.92
CA TRP A 60 0.01 19.14 9.54
C TRP A 60 -0.72 18.29 10.55
N THR A 61 -1.44 17.30 10.06
CA THR A 61 -2.13 16.30 10.88
C THR A 61 -1.64 14.92 10.48
N ILE A 62 -1.12 14.16 11.43
CA ILE A 62 -0.82 12.73 11.26
C ILE A 62 -2.01 11.93 11.76
N HIS A 63 -2.57 11.11 10.88
CA HIS A 63 -3.68 10.20 11.17
C HIS A 63 -3.10 8.80 11.41
N ASP A 64 -3.19 8.34 12.65
CA ASP A 64 -2.60 7.07 13.06
C ASP A 64 -3.40 5.88 12.50
N CYS A 65 -2.69 4.88 11.98
CA CYS A 65 -3.23 3.60 11.54
C CYS A 65 -4.45 3.74 10.62
N SER A 66 -4.23 4.39 9.48
CA SER A 66 -5.27 4.55 8.44
C SER A 66 -5.67 3.22 7.82
N PHE A 67 -4.72 2.29 7.71
CA PHE A 67 -4.92 0.92 7.26
C PHE A 67 -3.88 0.00 7.91
N ASP A 68 -4.23 -1.27 8.09
CA ASP A 68 -3.37 -2.28 8.69
C ASP A 68 -3.58 -3.60 7.96
N SER A 69 -2.50 -4.34 7.66
CA SER A 69 -2.57 -5.57 6.87
C SER A 69 -3.38 -6.69 7.51
N SER A 70 -3.63 -6.63 8.83
CA SER A 70 -4.55 -7.57 9.50
C SER A 70 -5.99 -7.51 8.98
N ARG A 71 -6.36 -6.43 8.30
CA ARG A 71 -7.68 -6.23 7.68
C ARG A 71 -7.82 -6.86 6.30
N ILE A 72 -6.74 -7.44 5.75
CA ILE A 72 -6.73 -8.06 4.43
C ILE A 72 -7.10 -9.54 4.59
N SER A 73 -8.39 -9.85 4.62
CA SER A 73 -8.88 -11.21 4.91
C SER A 73 -8.33 -12.28 3.96
N TRP A 74 -8.09 -11.94 2.70
CA TRP A 74 -7.55 -12.83 1.69
C TRP A 74 -6.03 -13.01 1.76
N ALA A 75 -5.31 -12.23 2.57
CA ALA A 75 -3.85 -12.29 2.65
C ALA A 75 -3.34 -13.67 3.10
N TRP A 76 -4.11 -14.35 3.98
CA TRP A 76 -3.78 -15.67 4.50
C TRP A 76 -4.56 -16.80 3.85
N ASP A 77 -5.37 -16.52 2.82
CA ASP A 77 -6.07 -17.55 2.07
C ASP A 77 -5.09 -18.22 1.08
N PRO A 78 -4.77 -19.50 1.26
CA PRO A 78 -3.89 -20.22 0.34
C PRO A 78 -4.46 -20.35 -1.08
N ALA A 79 -5.77 -20.14 -1.24
CA ALA A 79 -6.41 -20.10 -2.55
C ALA A 79 -6.31 -18.72 -3.23
N SER A 80 -5.85 -17.67 -2.51
CA SER A 80 -5.63 -16.35 -3.08
C SER A 80 -4.38 -16.35 -3.97
N PRO A 81 -4.51 -16.21 -5.28
CA PRO A 81 -3.37 -16.31 -6.21
C PRO A 81 -2.42 -15.12 -6.03
N ARG A 82 -1.12 -15.39 -6.04
CA ARG A 82 -0.08 -14.34 -5.94
C ARG A 82 -0.07 -13.42 -7.17
N TYR A 83 -0.35 -13.95 -8.34
CA TYR A 83 -0.45 -13.18 -9.59
C TYR A 83 -1.74 -13.53 -10.32
N PRO A 84 -2.90 -13.03 -9.84
CA PRO A 84 -4.20 -13.46 -10.33
C PRO A 84 -4.47 -13.15 -11.80
N GLY A 85 -3.77 -12.18 -12.39
CA GLY A 85 -3.92 -11.79 -13.80
C GLY A 85 -3.01 -12.53 -14.76
N ILE A 86 -2.15 -13.45 -14.30
CA ILE A 86 -1.19 -14.15 -15.15
C ILE A 86 -1.73 -15.53 -15.52
N ASP A 87 -1.92 -15.78 -16.82
CA ASP A 87 -2.13 -17.11 -17.36
C ASP A 87 -0.79 -17.85 -17.45
N TRP A 88 -0.50 -18.70 -16.47
CA TRP A 88 0.74 -19.47 -16.39
C TRP A 88 0.78 -20.64 -17.36
N GLU A 89 -0.36 -21.08 -17.89
CA GLU A 89 -0.39 -22.13 -18.93
C GLU A 89 -0.05 -21.53 -20.31
N HIS A 90 -0.44 -20.26 -20.54
CA HIS A 90 -0.18 -19.55 -21.78
C HIS A 90 0.44 -18.18 -21.52
N PRO A 91 1.65 -18.13 -20.90
CA PRO A 91 2.24 -16.87 -20.48
C PRO A 91 2.58 -15.95 -21.66
N SER A 92 2.40 -14.66 -21.45
CA SER A 92 2.75 -13.65 -22.46
C SER A 92 4.26 -13.69 -22.80
N PRO A 93 4.70 -13.15 -23.96
CA PRO A 93 6.12 -13.09 -24.32
C PRO A 93 6.98 -12.39 -23.25
N PHE A 94 6.45 -11.40 -22.55
CA PHE A 94 7.12 -10.73 -21.45
C PHE A 94 7.34 -11.69 -20.26
N ILE A 95 6.30 -12.39 -19.83
CA ILE A 95 6.39 -13.38 -18.76
C ILE A 95 7.33 -14.52 -19.14
N GLN A 96 7.27 -15.03 -20.39
CA GLN A 96 8.19 -16.05 -20.88
C GLN A 96 9.66 -15.58 -20.82
N LYS A 97 9.91 -14.31 -21.16
CA LYS A 97 11.24 -13.72 -21.06
C LYS A 97 11.69 -13.64 -19.60
N MET A 98 10.84 -13.15 -18.70
CA MET A 98 11.11 -13.04 -17.28
C MET A 98 11.43 -14.40 -16.65
N MET A 99 10.62 -15.42 -16.91
CA MET A 99 10.84 -16.78 -16.42
C MET A 99 12.17 -17.39 -16.90
N ARG A 100 12.63 -17.00 -18.09
CA ARG A 100 13.91 -17.47 -18.64
C ARG A 100 15.11 -16.73 -18.08
N GLU A 101 14.99 -15.41 -17.87
CA GLU A 101 16.09 -14.54 -17.43
C GLU A 101 16.21 -14.48 -15.88
N LYS A 102 15.11 -14.68 -15.18
CA LYS A 102 15.02 -14.69 -13.73
C LYS A 102 14.12 -15.83 -13.26
N PRO A 103 14.56 -17.10 -13.41
CA PRO A 103 13.74 -18.24 -13.02
C PRO A 103 13.38 -18.24 -11.51
N GLU A 104 14.21 -17.59 -10.71
CA GLU A 104 13.97 -17.37 -9.27
C GLU A 104 12.77 -16.48 -8.99
N ALA A 105 12.33 -15.66 -9.93
CA ALA A 105 11.15 -14.83 -9.81
C ALA A 105 9.83 -15.59 -10.03
N HIS A 106 9.89 -16.88 -10.39
CA HIS A 106 8.70 -17.70 -10.50
C HIS A 106 8.10 -17.96 -9.10
N PRO A 107 6.81 -17.67 -8.86
CA PRO A 107 6.21 -17.73 -7.52
C PRO A 107 6.34 -19.09 -6.83
N ASP A 108 6.40 -20.19 -7.60
CA ASP A 108 6.55 -21.54 -7.06
C ASP A 108 8.01 -21.92 -6.77
N LEU A 109 8.98 -21.13 -7.24
CA LEU A 109 10.41 -21.41 -7.11
C LEU A 109 11.11 -20.57 -6.04
N VAL A 110 10.51 -19.47 -5.61
CA VAL A 110 11.09 -18.57 -4.59
C VAL A 110 10.75 -19.09 -3.20
N LYS A 111 11.60 -19.98 -2.71
CA LYS A 111 11.77 -20.19 -1.26
C LYS A 111 12.98 -19.38 -0.80
N GLU A 112 12.90 -18.07 -0.87
CA GLU A 112 13.85 -17.25 -0.13
C GLU A 112 13.48 -17.34 1.36
N GLU A 113 14.30 -18.03 2.14
CA GLU A 113 14.37 -17.80 3.57
C GLU A 113 14.92 -16.38 3.74
N LYS A 114 14.04 -15.40 3.80
CA LYS A 114 14.44 -14.06 4.26
C LYS A 114 15.02 -14.19 5.66
N PRO A 115 16.04 -13.41 6.04
CA PRO A 115 16.52 -13.36 7.42
C PRO A 115 15.33 -13.23 8.37
N GLU A 116 15.41 -13.83 9.56
CA GLU A 116 14.42 -13.63 10.61
C GLU A 116 14.40 -12.16 11.01
N GLU A 117 13.64 -11.37 10.29
CA GLU A 117 13.29 -10.02 10.70
C GLU A 117 12.26 -10.14 11.83
N GLU A 118 12.29 -9.20 12.75
CA GLU A 118 11.26 -9.08 13.78
C GLU A 118 9.91 -8.92 13.07
N GLN A 119 9.03 -9.90 13.19
CA GLN A 119 7.80 -9.97 12.45
C GLN A 119 6.65 -9.49 13.33
N ASP A 120 5.90 -8.53 12.83
CA ASP A 120 4.63 -8.18 13.46
C ASP A 120 3.64 -9.34 13.33
N LEU A 121 2.99 -9.67 14.45
CA LEU A 121 1.95 -10.70 14.49
C LEU A 121 0.60 -10.06 14.80
N ASP A 122 -0.46 -10.63 14.24
CA ASP A 122 -1.82 -10.27 14.61
C ASP A 122 -2.24 -10.92 15.94
N SER A 123 -3.48 -10.69 16.37
CA SER A 123 -4.03 -11.26 17.59
C SER A 123 -4.17 -12.78 17.59
N GLU A 124 -4.08 -13.42 16.43
CA GLU A 124 -4.13 -14.88 16.23
C GLU A 124 -2.74 -15.48 16.06
N GLY A 125 -1.67 -14.65 16.13
CA GLY A 125 -0.28 -15.08 15.98
C GLY A 125 0.13 -15.33 14.52
N ARG A 126 -0.62 -14.80 13.54
CA ARG A 126 -0.27 -14.88 12.12
C ARG A 126 0.67 -13.73 11.79
N LYS A 127 1.68 -14.00 10.95
CA LYS A 127 2.59 -12.99 10.44
C LYS A 127 1.81 -11.95 9.64
N LEU A 128 1.97 -10.68 10.02
CA LEU A 128 1.45 -9.57 9.24
C LEU A 128 2.30 -9.33 7.99
N HIS A 129 1.64 -8.99 6.89
CA HIS A 129 2.32 -8.57 5.66
C HIS A 129 2.82 -7.13 5.79
N LEU A 130 4.01 -6.85 5.26
CA LEU A 130 4.47 -5.49 5.07
C LEU A 130 3.69 -4.85 3.92
N LEU A 131 3.39 -3.58 4.06
CA LEU A 131 2.67 -2.75 3.11
C LEU A 131 3.65 -1.76 2.48
N TYR A 132 3.77 -1.80 1.14
CA TYR A 132 4.67 -0.97 0.36
C TYR A 132 3.96 0.28 -0.17
N ALA A 133 4.58 1.05 -1.06
CA ALA A 133 4.05 2.29 -1.58
C ALA A 133 2.55 2.21 -1.95
N PRO A 134 1.67 2.98 -1.31
CA PRO A 134 0.25 3.04 -1.66
C PRO A 134 -0.06 4.24 -2.52
N ASP A 135 -1.23 4.23 -3.15
CA ASP A 135 -1.85 5.43 -3.70
C ASP A 135 -3.31 5.55 -3.26
N GLY A 136 -3.83 6.78 -3.18
CA GLY A 136 -5.18 7.07 -2.71
C GLY A 136 -5.94 8.00 -3.63
N ILE A 137 -7.21 7.69 -3.92
CA ILE A 137 -8.05 8.53 -4.77
C ILE A 137 -9.47 8.64 -4.25
N GLU A 138 -10.11 9.77 -4.54
CA GLU A 138 -11.55 9.94 -4.34
C GLU A 138 -12.31 9.58 -5.64
N LYS A 139 -13.38 8.84 -5.51
CA LYS A 139 -14.35 8.63 -6.60
C LYS A 139 -15.76 8.42 -6.05
N ASN A 140 -16.71 9.23 -6.53
CA ASN A 140 -18.12 9.14 -6.17
C ASN A 140 -18.40 9.25 -4.65
N GLY A 141 -17.67 10.10 -3.95
CA GLY A 141 -17.84 10.33 -2.53
C GLY A 141 -17.25 9.24 -1.64
N LYS A 142 -16.46 8.36 -2.19
CA LYS A 142 -15.69 7.35 -1.47
C LYS A 142 -14.21 7.53 -1.73
N TYR A 143 -13.39 7.08 -0.79
CA TYR A 143 -11.94 7.11 -0.88
C TYR A 143 -11.42 5.70 -1.01
N TYR A 144 -10.53 5.49 -1.97
CA TYR A 144 -9.96 4.18 -2.29
C TYR A 144 -8.47 4.25 -2.05
N LEU A 145 -7.95 3.28 -1.31
CA LEU A 145 -6.53 3.10 -1.04
C LEU A 145 -6.06 1.88 -1.80
N TYR A 146 -5.25 2.08 -2.82
CA TYR A 146 -4.54 1.03 -3.54
C TYR A 146 -3.25 0.73 -2.81
N PHE A 147 -2.93 -0.53 -2.65
CA PHE A 147 -1.78 -0.98 -1.89
C PHE A 147 -1.16 -2.24 -2.49
N CYS A 148 0.11 -2.46 -2.22
CA CYS A 148 0.78 -3.72 -2.48
C CYS A 148 1.45 -4.26 -1.20
N MET A 149 1.67 -5.56 -1.18
CA MET A 149 2.23 -6.28 -0.05
C MET A 149 3.62 -6.84 -0.38
N ASP A 150 4.33 -7.29 0.64
CA ASP A 150 5.67 -7.89 0.56
C ASP A 150 5.76 -9.18 -0.29
N ASP A 151 4.64 -9.68 -0.77
CA ASP A 151 4.53 -10.83 -1.67
C ASP A 151 3.99 -10.48 -3.07
N ASP A 152 4.04 -9.21 -3.44
CA ASP A 152 3.65 -8.64 -4.75
C ASP A 152 2.14 -8.74 -5.05
N ARG A 153 1.30 -9.09 -4.09
CA ARG A 153 -0.15 -9.00 -4.24
C ARG A 153 -0.62 -7.58 -4.02
N GLU A 154 -1.52 -7.14 -4.88
CA GLU A 154 -2.14 -5.82 -4.81
C GLU A 154 -3.59 -5.89 -4.38
N GLY A 155 -4.05 -4.84 -3.76
CA GLY A 155 -5.44 -4.71 -3.33
C GLY A 155 -5.92 -3.28 -3.30
N VAL A 156 -7.23 -3.13 -3.10
CA VAL A 156 -7.88 -1.85 -2.87
C VAL A 156 -8.78 -1.94 -1.66
N ALA A 157 -8.67 -0.98 -0.75
CA ALA A 157 -9.54 -0.81 0.41
C ALA A 157 -10.33 0.50 0.28
N VAL A 158 -11.45 0.62 0.98
CA VAL A 158 -12.36 1.76 0.84
C VAL A 158 -12.63 2.43 2.18
N SER A 159 -12.84 3.75 2.14
CA SER A 159 -13.24 4.57 3.31
C SER A 159 -14.27 5.63 2.93
N ASP A 160 -15.02 6.11 3.91
CA ASP A 160 -15.88 7.30 3.80
C ASP A 160 -15.11 8.60 4.03
N ARG A 161 -13.83 8.52 4.39
CA ARG A 161 -12.99 9.68 4.71
C ARG A 161 -11.60 9.52 4.08
N PRO A 162 -10.99 10.62 3.63
CA PRO A 162 -9.67 10.57 2.97
C PRO A 162 -8.57 10.02 3.88
N GLU A 163 -8.65 10.24 5.17
CA GLU A 163 -7.67 9.73 6.13
C GLU A 163 -7.95 8.30 6.61
N GLY A 164 -9.02 7.67 6.14
CA GLY A 164 -9.44 6.35 6.64
C GLY A 164 -10.33 6.42 7.91
N PRO A 165 -10.47 5.34 8.69
CA PRO A 165 -9.84 4.05 8.41
C PRO A 165 -10.35 3.43 7.12
N PHE A 166 -9.45 2.80 6.38
CA PHE A 166 -9.80 2.00 5.22
C PHE A 166 -10.13 0.57 5.64
N ASP A 167 -11.05 -0.07 4.91
CA ASP A 167 -11.53 -1.43 5.21
C ASP A 167 -12.05 -2.12 3.95
N GLY A 168 -12.52 -3.36 4.08
CA GLY A 168 -13.14 -4.11 2.99
C GLY A 168 -12.17 -4.37 1.82
N ALA A 169 -10.91 -4.67 2.12
CA ALA A 169 -9.88 -4.89 1.13
C ALA A 169 -10.24 -6.00 0.14
N VAL A 170 -10.19 -5.67 -1.15
CA VAL A 170 -10.42 -6.59 -2.28
C VAL A 170 -9.10 -6.77 -3.02
N GLN A 171 -8.75 -8.03 -3.34
CA GLN A 171 -7.59 -8.32 -4.16
C GLN A 171 -7.83 -7.86 -5.61
N LEU A 172 -6.84 -7.21 -6.20
CA LEU A 172 -6.87 -6.83 -7.61
C LEU A 172 -6.52 -8.02 -8.50
N PRO A 173 -7.00 -8.04 -9.76
CA PRO A 173 -6.68 -9.08 -10.73
C PRO A 173 -5.27 -8.92 -11.33
N CYS A 174 -4.42 -8.17 -10.70
CA CYS A 174 -3.01 -7.94 -11.04
C CYS A 174 -2.15 -8.10 -9.79
N GLY A 175 -0.86 -8.12 -9.96
CA GLY A 175 0.12 -8.09 -8.90
C GLY A 175 1.32 -7.30 -9.36
N GLY A 176 2.04 -6.73 -8.43
CA GLY A 176 3.18 -5.87 -8.67
C GLY A 176 3.57 -5.11 -7.42
N ILE A 177 4.22 -3.99 -7.63
CA ILE A 177 4.63 -3.04 -6.58
C ILE A 177 4.30 -1.63 -7.04
N ASP A 178 4.17 -0.72 -6.09
CA ASP A 178 4.02 0.72 -6.31
C ASP A 178 2.80 1.06 -7.20
N PRO A 179 1.57 0.67 -6.81
CA PRO A 179 0.38 1.02 -7.57
C PRO A 179 0.22 2.53 -7.65
N ALA A 180 -0.21 3.01 -8.80
CA ALA A 180 -0.61 4.39 -9.01
C ALA A 180 -2.00 4.42 -9.65
N VAL A 181 -2.84 5.36 -9.24
CA VAL A 181 -4.21 5.47 -9.73
C VAL A 181 -4.54 6.91 -10.11
N PHE A 182 -5.25 7.08 -11.22
CA PHE A 182 -5.83 8.38 -11.58
C PHE A 182 -7.24 8.19 -12.15
N VAL A 183 -8.04 9.25 -12.07
CA VAL A 183 -9.35 9.32 -12.72
C VAL A 183 -9.24 10.28 -13.89
N ASP A 184 -9.53 9.79 -15.09
CA ASP A 184 -9.50 10.59 -16.31
C ASP A 184 -10.78 11.44 -16.46
N ASP A 185 -10.78 12.37 -17.43
CA ASP A 185 -11.89 13.31 -17.72
C ASP A 185 -13.20 12.60 -18.04
N ASP A 186 -13.16 11.36 -18.51
CA ASP A 186 -14.34 10.52 -18.73
C ASP A 186 -14.91 9.88 -17.44
N GLY A 187 -14.24 10.09 -16.30
CA GLY A 187 -14.58 9.52 -15.01
C GLY A 187 -14.15 8.07 -14.83
N GLN A 188 -13.38 7.50 -15.76
CA GLN A 188 -12.80 6.16 -15.60
C GLN A 188 -11.54 6.23 -14.74
N ALA A 189 -11.39 5.29 -13.82
CA ALA A 189 -10.16 5.09 -13.06
C ALA A 189 -9.23 4.11 -13.79
N TYR A 190 -7.96 4.45 -13.82
CA TYR A 190 -6.88 3.67 -14.41
C TYR A 190 -5.78 3.43 -13.40
#